data_ac97a64ef2a4a50a454bbcce82be49f1
#
_entry.id   ac97a64ef2a4a50a454bbcce82be49f1
#
_cell.length_a   1.000
_cell.length_b   1.000
_cell.length_c   1.000
_cell.angle_alpha   90.00
_cell.angle_beta   90.00
_cell.angle_gamma   90.00
#
_symmetry.space_group_name_H-M   'P 1'
#
loop_
_entity.id
_entity.type
_entity.pdbx_description
1 polymer ?
#
loop_
_entity_poly.entity_id
_entity_poly.type
_entity_poly.pdbx_seq_one_letter_code
_entity_poly.pdbx_strand_id
1 'polypeptide(L)'
;MRINSAKDDAAGLQIADRLTSQINGLNQGNRNASDGIALAQTAEAGMDEISGMLQKIRTLAVQANNGTNTMDDKKALSKEASALATEITRIAKQTTFAGKTILNGKQANSIDPAAGGAGAGGNDTGKAQTITLQVGSNKGDTISFSLENLLFSKIGTEAGINADKFGDNTKAFTKENNNNGIVTVNFSVADAPADIIGFMDQMISYVDGKRADLGAIQNRLESSIRNQSNVAANEADARSRIRDADFAEESANLSQQSIIQQAAASMLMQANTRPQLGLSLLG
;
A
#
# COMPACT_ATOMS: atom_id res chain seq x y z
N MET A 1 23.91 4.34 -28.98
CA MET A 1 22.88 5.40 -28.96
C MET A 1 23.04 6.28 -30.18
N ARG A 2 21.95 6.54 -30.91
CA ARG A 2 21.96 7.43 -32.09
C ARG A 2 21.96 8.90 -31.68
N ILE A 3 21.22 9.23 -30.60
CA ILE A 3 21.13 10.56 -30.02
C ILE A 3 21.89 10.55 -28.69
N ASN A 4 23.00 11.29 -28.61
CA ASN A 4 23.83 11.36 -27.41
C ASN A 4 23.83 12.76 -26.78
N SER A 5 23.58 13.78 -27.58
CA SER A 5 23.57 15.19 -27.16
C SER A 5 22.44 15.96 -27.86
N ALA A 6 22.07 17.12 -27.29
CA ALA A 6 21.09 18.03 -27.90
C ALA A 6 21.52 18.56 -29.27
N LYS A 7 22.82 18.43 -29.63
CA LYS A 7 23.36 18.80 -30.90
C LYS A 7 22.97 17.80 -32.00
N ASP A 8 22.77 16.52 -31.64
CA ASP A 8 22.42 15.47 -32.61
C ASP A 8 20.97 15.54 -33.01
N ASP A 9 20.06 15.65 -32.05
CA ASP A 9 18.61 15.85 -32.23
C ASP A 9 18.00 16.39 -30.94
N ALA A 10 17.72 17.70 -30.93
CA ALA A 10 17.13 18.36 -29.76
C ALA A 10 15.68 17.91 -29.47
N ALA A 11 14.90 17.63 -30.51
CA ALA A 11 13.50 17.20 -30.38
C ALA A 11 13.42 15.75 -29.88
N GLY A 12 14.19 14.85 -30.49
CA GLY A 12 14.26 13.44 -30.08
C GLY A 12 14.80 13.28 -28.68
N LEU A 13 15.80 14.06 -28.29
CA LEU A 13 16.34 14.04 -26.92
C LEU A 13 15.27 14.47 -25.90
N GLN A 14 14.55 15.57 -26.16
CA GLN A 14 13.49 16.04 -25.26
C GLN A 14 12.38 14.99 -25.07
N ILE A 15 11.97 14.31 -26.16
CA ILE A 15 10.97 13.24 -26.09
C ILE A 15 11.52 12.06 -25.27
N ALA A 16 12.75 11.63 -25.52
CA ALA A 16 13.39 10.53 -24.81
C ALA A 16 13.56 10.81 -23.30
N ASP A 17 13.90 12.03 -22.93
CA ASP A 17 14.02 12.44 -21.54
C ASP A 17 12.65 12.47 -20.83
N ARG A 18 11.60 12.93 -21.52
CA ARG A 18 10.24 12.87 -20.98
C ARG A 18 9.78 11.43 -20.77
N LEU A 19 10.00 10.54 -21.75
CA LEU A 19 9.71 9.11 -21.62
C LEU A 19 10.49 8.48 -20.47
N THR A 20 11.78 8.85 -20.33
CA THR A 20 12.60 8.36 -19.21
C THR A 20 12.05 8.79 -17.86
N SER A 21 11.59 10.03 -17.73
CA SER A 21 10.96 10.54 -16.52
C SER A 21 9.65 9.78 -16.22
N GLN A 22 8.82 9.51 -17.24
CA GLN A 22 7.58 8.75 -17.09
C GLN A 22 7.87 7.30 -16.66
N ILE A 23 8.80 6.60 -17.30
CA ILE A 23 9.20 5.23 -16.92
C ILE A 23 9.68 5.18 -15.48
N ASN A 24 10.51 6.13 -15.05
CA ASN A 24 10.99 6.21 -13.67
C ASN A 24 9.84 6.45 -12.68
N GLY A 25 8.87 7.31 -13.06
CA GLY A 25 7.65 7.56 -12.28
C GLY A 25 6.78 6.32 -12.15
N LEU A 26 6.54 5.59 -13.25
CA LEU A 26 5.77 4.34 -13.26
C LEU A 26 6.45 3.25 -12.42
N ASN A 27 7.77 3.11 -12.51
CA ASN A 27 8.51 2.16 -11.68
C ASN A 27 8.44 2.50 -10.20
N GLN A 28 8.46 3.79 -9.83
CA GLN A 28 8.25 4.23 -8.46
C GLN A 28 6.79 3.97 -8.03
N GLY A 29 5.82 4.24 -8.90
CA GLY A 29 4.41 3.94 -8.67
C GLY A 29 4.17 2.46 -8.39
N ASN A 30 4.83 1.57 -9.11
CA ASN A 30 4.76 0.12 -8.86
C ASN A 30 5.33 -0.27 -7.49
N ARG A 31 6.42 0.34 -7.06
CA ARG A 31 6.96 0.14 -5.69
C ARG A 31 5.98 0.64 -4.64
N ASN A 32 5.44 1.84 -4.81
CA ASN A 32 4.46 2.41 -3.89
C ASN A 32 3.18 1.54 -3.81
N ALA A 33 2.73 0.97 -4.93
CA ALA A 33 1.60 0.05 -4.97
C ALA A 33 1.91 -1.26 -4.21
N SER A 34 3.12 -1.80 -4.35
CA SER A 34 3.57 -2.99 -3.60
C SER A 34 3.64 -2.72 -2.09
N ASP A 35 4.12 -1.55 -1.68
CA ASP A 35 4.11 -1.12 -0.27
C ASP A 35 2.68 -1.00 0.26
N GLY A 36 1.76 -0.49 -0.57
CA GLY A 36 0.34 -0.43 -0.25
C GLY A 36 -0.30 -1.80 -0.06
N ILE A 37 0.05 -2.78 -0.89
CA ILE A 37 -0.41 -4.18 -0.72
C ILE A 37 0.13 -4.75 0.59
N ALA A 38 1.41 -4.58 0.90
CA ALA A 38 1.99 -5.07 2.15
C ALA A 38 1.33 -4.45 3.38
N LEU A 39 1.00 -3.16 3.32
CA LEU A 39 0.26 -2.47 4.39
C LEU A 39 -1.15 -3.04 4.54
N ALA A 40 -1.89 -3.25 3.43
CA ALA A 40 -3.24 -3.80 3.45
C ALA A 40 -3.24 -5.24 4.01
N GLN A 41 -2.26 -6.08 3.64
CA GLN A 41 -2.11 -7.43 4.18
C GLN A 41 -1.79 -7.43 5.68
N THR A 42 -0.97 -6.49 6.15
CA THR A 42 -0.66 -6.36 7.59
C THR A 42 -1.91 -5.95 8.37
N ALA A 43 -2.71 -5.04 7.82
CA ALA A 43 -3.99 -4.64 8.43
C ALA A 43 -4.99 -5.79 8.43
N GLU A 44 -5.11 -6.53 7.33
CA GLU A 44 -6.00 -7.68 7.20
C GLU A 44 -5.67 -8.79 8.20
N ALA A 45 -4.38 -9.11 8.40
CA ALA A 45 -3.96 -10.08 9.40
C ALA A 45 -4.38 -9.68 10.82
N GLY A 46 -4.25 -8.40 11.17
CA GLY A 46 -4.76 -7.89 12.46
C GLY A 46 -6.28 -7.97 12.58
N MET A 47 -7.01 -7.71 11.50
CA MET A 47 -8.47 -7.82 11.47
C MET A 47 -8.95 -9.28 11.58
N ASP A 48 -8.22 -10.23 11.03
CA ASP A 48 -8.54 -11.67 11.12
C ASP A 48 -8.48 -12.16 12.56
N GLU A 49 -7.43 -11.79 13.29
CA GLU A 49 -7.30 -12.10 14.72
C GLU A 49 -8.43 -11.45 15.54
N ILE A 50 -8.80 -10.20 15.22
CA ILE A 50 -9.92 -9.51 15.88
C ILE A 50 -11.25 -10.24 15.60
N SER A 51 -11.52 -10.63 14.36
CA SER A 51 -12.72 -11.39 13.98
C SER A 51 -12.80 -12.72 14.74
N GLY A 52 -11.68 -13.46 14.84
CA GLY A 52 -11.61 -14.70 15.61
C GLY A 52 -11.92 -14.52 17.11
N MET A 53 -11.44 -13.42 17.71
CA MET A 53 -11.76 -13.12 19.11
C MET A 53 -13.21 -12.68 19.31
N LEU A 54 -13.80 -11.91 18.40
CA LEU A 54 -15.22 -11.56 18.43
C LEU A 54 -16.10 -12.81 18.36
N GLN A 55 -15.74 -13.81 17.53
CA GLN A 55 -16.43 -15.09 17.46
C GLN A 55 -16.34 -15.88 18.78
N LYS A 56 -15.17 -15.83 19.47
CA LYS A 56 -15.03 -16.44 20.80
C LYS A 56 -15.91 -15.75 21.84
N ILE A 57 -15.95 -14.41 21.86
CA ILE A 57 -16.86 -13.65 22.76
C ILE A 57 -18.31 -14.01 22.47
N ARG A 58 -18.69 -14.16 21.20
CA ARG A 58 -20.03 -14.63 20.80
C ARG A 58 -20.35 -16.01 21.37
N THR A 59 -19.42 -16.95 21.29
CA THR A 59 -19.59 -18.31 21.84
C THR A 59 -19.75 -18.27 23.34
N LEU A 60 -18.98 -17.45 24.07
CA LEU A 60 -19.11 -17.24 25.50
C LEU A 60 -20.48 -16.62 25.87
N ALA A 61 -20.98 -15.70 25.05
CA ALA A 61 -22.29 -15.09 25.23
C ALA A 61 -23.43 -16.14 25.06
N VAL A 62 -23.34 -17.02 24.06
CA VAL A 62 -24.25 -18.15 23.87
C VAL A 62 -24.21 -19.07 25.10
N GLN A 63 -23.02 -19.39 25.59
CA GLN A 63 -22.87 -20.19 26.81
C GLN A 63 -23.47 -19.48 28.01
N ALA A 64 -23.22 -18.18 28.21
CA ALA A 64 -23.73 -17.40 29.31
C ALA A 64 -25.26 -17.25 29.30
N ASN A 65 -25.89 -17.32 28.10
CA ASN A 65 -27.34 -17.24 27.91
C ASN A 65 -28.07 -18.52 28.31
N ASN A 66 -27.34 -19.61 28.58
CA ASN A 66 -27.96 -20.85 29.04
C ASN A 66 -28.52 -20.68 30.46
N GLY A 67 -29.81 -21.00 30.65
CA GLY A 67 -30.52 -20.87 31.93
C GLY A 67 -30.00 -21.76 33.08
N THR A 68 -29.10 -22.72 32.78
CA THR A 68 -28.47 -23.57 33.80
C THR A 68 -27.31 -22.87 34.52
N ASN A 69 -26.82 -21.74 33.99
CA ASN A 69 -25.67 -21.05 34.57
C ASN A 69 -26.05 -20.20 35.78
N THR A 70 -25.24 -20.32 36.81
CA THR A 70 -25.35 -19.48 38.01
C THR A 70 -24.80 -18.08 37.74
N MET A 71 -25.06 -17.12 38.66
CA MET A 71 -24.48 -15.76 38.54
C MET A 71 -22.94 -15.78 38.64
N ASP A 72 -22.38 -16.72 39.36
CA ASP A 72 -20.92 -16.83 39.47
C ASP A 72 -20.31 -17.42 38.21
N ASP A 73 -21.01 -18.36 37.53
CA ASP A 73 -20.58 -18.85 36.21
C ASP A 73 -20.62 -17.72 35.18
N LYS A 74 -21.68 -16.91 35.16
CA LYS A 74 -21.77 -15.73 34.29
C LYS A 74 -20.67 -14.71 34.54
N LYS A 75 -20.25 -14.49 35.80
CA LYS A 75 -19.12 -13.63 36.15
C LYS A 75 -17.80 -14.20 35.64
N ALA A 76 -17.59 -15.52 35.71
CA ALA A 76 -16.40 -16.16 35.21
C ALA A 76 -16.30 -16.01 33.68
N LEU A 77 -17.39 -16.26 32.94
CA LEU A 77 -17.49 -16.04 31.50
C LEU A 77 -17.30 -14.56 31.12
N SER A 78 -17.82 -13.63 31.95
CA SER A 78 -17.60 -12.18 31.75
C SER A 78 -16.12 -11.79 31.84
N LYS A 79 -15.37 -12.39 32.76
CA LYS A 79 -13.92 -12.15 32.87
C LYS A 79 -13.16 -12.61 31.63
N GLU A 80 -13.49 -13.79 31.11
CA GLU A 80 -12.88 -14.32 29.89
C GLU A 80 -13.22 -13.44 28.69
N ALA A 81 -14.48 -13.08 28.49
CA ALA A 81 -14.90 -12.18 27.43
C ALA A 81 -14.24 -10.79 27.52
N SER A 82 -14.09 -10.26 28.74
CA SER A 82 -13.42 -8.99 28.97
C SER A 82 -11.92 -9.05 28.66
N ALA A 83 -11.26 -10.18 28.96
CA ALA A 83 -9.88 -10.40 28.59
C ALA A 83 -9.71 -10.42 27.06
N LEU A 84 -10.62 -11.08 26.32
CA LEU A 84 -10.62 -11.07 24.86
C LEU A 84 -10.87 -9.66 24.29
N ALA A 85 -11.81 -8.89 24.86
CA ALA A 85 -12.05 -7.51 24.43
C ALA A 85 -10.83 -6.59 24.67
N THR A 86 -10.11 -6.82 25.77
CA THR A 86 -8.85 -6.12 26.06
C THR A 86 -7.76 -6.50 25.03
N GLU A 87 -7.70 -7.78 24.66
CA GLU A 87 -6.74 -8.27 23.67
C GLU A 87 -7.03 -7.72 22.27
N ILE A 88 -8.29 -7.62 21.86
CA ILE A 88 -8.69 -6.91 20.63
C ILE A 88 -8.15 -5.47 20.65
N THR A 89 -8.36 -4.77 21.75
CA THR A 89 -7.87 -3.40 21.92
C THR A 89 -6.34 -3.33 21.87
N ARG A 90 -5.64 -4.33 22.44
CA ARG A 90 -4.18 -4.41 22.36
C ARG A 90 -3.68 -4.62 20.94
N ILE A 91 -4.29 -5.54 20.19
CA ILE A 91 -3.95 -5.78 18.79
C ILE A 91 -4.15 -4.51 17.96
N ALA A 92 -5.31 -3.85 18.10
CA ALA A 92 -5.57 -2.61 17.38
C ALA A 92 -4.53 -1.51 17.64
N LYS A 93 -3.99 -1.42 18.87
CA LYS A 93 -2.96 -0.44 19.25
C LYS A 93 -1.55 -0.83 18.85
N GLN A 94 -1.23 -2.12 18.82
CA GLN A 94 0.12 -2.61 18.62
C GLN A 94 0.42 -3.04 17.18
N THR A 95 -0.61 -3.23 16.35
CA THR A 95 -0.39 -3.51 14.93
C THR A 95 0.19 -2.29 14.24
N THR A 96 1.44 -2.41 13.79
CA THR A 96 2.20 -1.33 13.17
C THR A 96 2.72 -1.74 11.81
N PHE A 97 2.83 -0.76 10.93
CA PHE A 97 3.53 -0.87 9.66
C PHE A 97 4.58 0.26 9.59
N ALA A 98 5.83 -0.11 9.30
CA ALA A 98 6.97 0.84 9.31
C ALA A 98 7.06 1.68 10.60
N GLY A 99 6.70 1.09 11.77
CA GLY A 99 6.73 1.76 13.07
C GLY A 99 5.55 2.69 13.35
N LYS A 100 4.55 2.75 12.46
CA LYS A 100 3.34 3.56 12.60
C LYS A 100 2.12 2.67 12.82
N THR A 101 1.23 3.06 13.74
CA THR A 101 -0.01 2.32 14.02
C THR A 101 -1.00 2.46 12.88
N ILE A 102 -1.65 1.35 12.53
CA ILE A 102 -2.55 1.28 11.37
C ILE A 102 -4.01 1.01 11.73
N LEU A 103 -4.30 0.37 12.86
CA LEU A 103 -5.65 -0.04 13.26
C LEU A 103 -6.24 0.78 14.43
N ASN A 104 -5.52 1.77 14.92
CA ASN A 104 -5.92 2.60 16.07
C ASN A 104 -6.54 3.95 15.68
N GLY A 105 -6.92 4.13 14.41
CA GLY A 105 -7.41 5.41 13.90
C GLY A 105 -6.36 6.52 13.91
N LYS A 106 -6.78 7.74 13.61
CA LYS A 106 -5.89 8.91 13.61
C LYS A 106 -5.37 9.20 15.00
N GLN A 107 -4.08 9.02 15.19
CA GLN A 107 -3.32 9.29 16.43
C GLN A 107 -2.02 9.99 16.07
N ALA A 108 -1.31 10.53 17.05
CA ALA A 108 0.00 11.18 16.82
C ALA A 108 1.03 10.22 16.19
N ASN A 109 0.94 8.93 16.46
CA ASN A 109 1.84 7.89 15.93
C ASN A 109 1.22 7.04 14.82
N SER A 110 0.16 7.50 14.17
CA SER A 110 -0.48 6.80 13.06
C SER A 110 0.17 7.16 11.71
N ILE A 111 -0.14 6.39 10.65
CA ILE A 111 0.32 6.69 9.28
C ILE A 111 -0.29 8.00 8.78
N ASP A 112 -1.58 8.23 9.08
CA ASP A 112 -2.28 9.49 8.82
C ASP A 112 -2.51 10.19 10.18
N PRO A 113 -1.59 11.02 10.66
CA PRO A 113 -1.73 11.67 11.95
C PRO A 113 -2.89 12.67 11.93
N ALA A 114 -3.59 12.77 13.06
CA ALA A 114 -4.62 13.80 13.24
C ALA A 114 -4.03 15.18 12.93
N ALA A 115 -4.74 15.97 12.12
CA ALA A 115 -4.29 17.31 11.74
C ALA A 115 -4.15 18.21 12.98
N GLY A 116 -2.91 18.59 13.31
CA GLY A 116 -2.57 19.38 14.47
C GLY A 116 -1.78 18.60 15.52
N GLY A 117 -0.47 18.58 15.41
CA GLY A 117 0.50 17.91 16.27
C GLY A 117 0.14 17.78 17.76
N ALA A 118 0.95 17.13 18.54
CA ALA A 118 0.73 16.86 19.97
C ALA A 118 0.25 18.09 20.76
N GLY A 119 -1.06 18.34 20.80
CA GLY A 119 -1.64 19.48 21.51
C GLY A 119 -2.91 20.08 20.91
N ALA A 120 -3.24 19.82 19.66
CA ALA A 120 -4.52 20.25 19.12
C ALA A 120 -5.57 19.18 19.45
N GLY A 121 -6.48 19.48 20.37
CA GLY A 121 -7.69 18.71 20.64
C GLY A 121 -8.64 18.73 19.42
N GLY A 122 -8.10 18.26 18.28
CA GLY A 122 -8.86 18.18 17.04
C GLY A 122 -9.88 17.08 17.11
N ASN A 123 -11.07 17.34 16.62
CA ASN A 123 -12.22 16.43 16.48
C ASN A 123 -11.91 15.18 15.63
N ASP A 124 -10.66 14.98 15.22
CA ASP A 124 -10.20 13.93 14.30
C ASP A 124 -9.53 12.75 14.97
N THR A 125 -9.20 12.85 16.28
CA THR A 125 -8.56 11.75 17.01
C THR A 125 -9.48 10.55 17.07
N GLY A 126 -8.98 9.40 16.62
CA GLY A 126 -9.72 8.15 16.62
C GLY A 126 -10.66 7.93 15.42
N LYS A 127 -10.71 8.85 14.45
CA LYS A 127 -11.38 8.64 13.16
C LYS A 127 -10.58 7.70 12.25
N ALA A 128 -11.19 7.23 11.17
CA ALA A 128 -10.52 6.45 10.14
C ALA A 128 -9.30 7.19 9.56
N GLN A 129 -8.24 6.46 9.30
CA GLN A 129 -7.04 6.95 8.63
C GLN A 129 -7.24 6.84 7.12
N THR A 130 -6.98 7.92 6.37
CA THR A 130 -7.03 7.88 4.91
C THR A 130 -5.61 7.82 4.36
N ILE A 131 -5.32 6.74 3.66
CA ILE A 131 -4.01 6.52 3.03
C ILE A 131 -4.15 6.75 1.54
N THR A 132 -3.31 7.63 1.00
CA THR A 132 -3.27 7.95 -0.43
C THR A 132 -1.93 7.50 -1.00
N LEU A 133 -1.97 6.58 -1.93
CA LEU A 133 -0.80 6.05 -2.62
C LEU A 133 -0.69 6.68 -4.00
N GLN A 134 0.46 7.26 -4.31
CA GLN A 134 0.78 7.70 -5.67
C GLN A 134 1.22 6.49 -6.48
N VAL A 135 0.35 6.02 -7.37
CA VAL A 135 0.56 4.81 -8.16
C VAL A 135 1.01 5.09 -9.58
N GLY A 136 0.79 6.27 -10.12
CA GLY A 136 1.20 6.65 -11.47
C GLY A 136 2.27 7.74 -11.51
N SER A 137 2.73 8.06 -12.72
CA SER A 137 3.78 9.06 -12.97
C SER A 137 3.28 10.50 -12.93
N ASN A 138 1.95 10.73 -13.05
CA ASN A 138 1.38 12.07 -13.12
C ASN A 138 0.73 12.49 -11.81
N LYS A 139 0.60 13.80 -11.61
CA LYS A 139 -0.13 14.37 -10.48
C LYS A 139 -1.60 13.92 -10.53
N GLY A 140 -2.06 13.30 -9.46
CA GLY A 140 -3.44 12.84 -9.33
C GLY A 140 -3.65 11.35 -9.63
N ASP A 141 -2.63 10.64 -10.14
CA ASP A 141 -2.67 9.19 -10.31
C ASP A 141 -2.55 8.48 -8.96
N THR A 142 -3.58 8.59 -8.14
CA THR A 142 -3.57 8.09 -6.76
C THR A 142 -4.66 7.05 -6.53
N ILE A 143 -4.38 6.09 -5.66
CA ILE A 143 -5.38 5.20 -5.06
C ILE A 143 -5.42 5.52 -3.58
N SER A 144 -6.60 5.87 -3.08
CA SER A 144 -6.82 6.11 -1.65
C SER A 144 -7.76 5.07 -1.07
N PHE A 145 -7.50 4.72 0.18
CA PHE A 145 -8.36 3.83 0.98
C PHE A 145 -8.32 4.25 2.45
N SER A 146 -9.34 3.84 3.20
CA SER A 146 -9.44 4.14 4.62
C SER A 146 -9.13 2.91 5.46
N LEU A 147 -8.36 3.11 6.54
CA LEU A 147 -8.17 2.15 7.61
C LEU A 147 -8.98 2.64 8.82
N GLU A 148 -9.91 1.81 9.25
CA GLU A 148 -10.81 2.15 10.34
C GLU A 148 -10.15 1.97 11.71
N ASN A 149 -10.78 2.57 12.71
CA ASN A 149 -10.37 2.39 14.09
C ASN A 149 -11.01 1.11 14.65
N LEU A 150 -10.18 0.11 14.90
CA LEU A 150 -10.60 -1.21 15.37
C LEU A 150 -10.43 -1.42 16.89
N LEU A 151 -10.47 -0.37 17.67
CA LEU A 151 -10.67 -0.49 19.10
C LEU A 151 -12.03 -1.12 19.39
N PHE A 152 -12.14 -2.04 20.33
CA PHE A 152 -13.40 -2.75 20.63
C PHE A 152 -14.58 -1.79 20.79
N SER A 153 -14.40 -0.68 21.52
CA SER A 153 -15.44 0.33 21.71
C SER A 153 -15.82 1.07 20.42
N LYS A 154 -14.90 1.20 19.48
CA LYS A 154 -15.13 1.90 18.21
C LYS A 154 -15.80 0.99 17.20
N ILE A 155 -15.37 -0.27 17.11
CA ILE A 155 -16.05 -1.27 16.28
C ILE A 155 -17.53 -1.33 16.66
N GLY A 156 -17.85 -1.38 17.97
CA GLY A 156 -19.24 -1.38 18.43
C GLY A 156 -20.02 -0.13 18.00
N THR A 157 -19.42 1.04 18.13
CA THR A 157 -20.09 2.30 17.74
C THR A 157 -20.33 2.38 16.22
N GLU A 158 -19.34 2.00 15.43
CA GLU A 158 -19.42 2.03 13.95
C GLU A 158 -20.31 0.90 13.39
N ALA A 159 -20.40 -0.24 14.10
CA ALA A 159 -21.34 -1.32 13.79
C ALA A 159 -22.80 -0.96 14.11
N GLY A 160 -23.07 0.23 14.63
CA GLY A 160 -24.45 0.71 14.92
C GLY A 160 -24.96 0.36 16.31
N ILE A 161 -24.10 -0.12 17.21
CA ILE A 161 -24.49 -0.35 18.61
C ILE A 161 -24.59 1.02 19.29
N ASN A 162 -25.80 1.34 19.80
CA ASN A 162 -26.06 2.61 20.47
C ASN A 162 -25.06 2.86 21.61
N ALA A 163 -24.57 4.09 21.70
CA ALA A 163 -23.64 4.52 22.76
C ALA A 163 -24.21 4.27 24.18
N ASP A 164 -25.55 4.19 24.32
CA ASP A 164 -26.24 3.88 25.57
C ASP A 164 -26.00 2.44 26.06
N LYS A 165 -25.58 1.53 25.20
CA LYS A 165 -25.18 0.16 25.59
C LYS A 165 -23.74 0.08 26.13
N PHE A 166 -22.94 1.15 25.91
CA PHE A 166 -21.63 1.34 26.47
C PHE A 166 -21.71 2.36 27.62
N GLY A 167 -21.57 1.95 28.86
CA GLY A 167 -21.66 2.89 29.98
C GLY A 167 -21.37 2.25 31.33
N ASP A 168 -22.24 2.46 32.31
CA ASP A 168 -22.09 1.99 33.67
C ASP A 168 -22.24 0.47 33.85
N ASN A 169 -21.89 -0.05 35.03
CA ASN A 169 -21.92 -1.47 35.43
C ASN A 169 -23.33 -2.13 35.30
N THR A 170 -24.35 -1.36 34.98
CA THR A 170 -25.71 -1.85 34.69
C THR A 170 -25.94 -2.20 33.22
N LYS A 171 -24.93 -2.06 32.37
CA LYS A 171 -25.02 -2.25 30.92
C LYS A 171 -24.21 -3.46 30.47
N ALA A 172 -24.52 -3.95 29.27
CA ALA A 172 -23.82 -5.09 28.67
C ALA A 172 -22.31 -4.84 28.50
N PHE A 173 -21.93 -3.57 28.23
CA PHE A 173 -20.54 -3.13 28.09
C PHE A 173 -20.24 -1.99 29.02
N THR A 174 -19.22 -2.12 29.85
CA THR A 174 -18.75 -1.07 30.75
C THR A 174 -17.45 -0.48 30.19
N LYS A 175 -17.43 0.84 29.97
CA LYS A 175 -16.19 1.55 29.60
C LYS A 175 -15.40 1.84 30.89
N GLU A 176 -14.17 1.43 30.91
CA GLU A 176 -13.26 1.87 31.95
C GLU A 176 -12.89 3.36 31.71
N ASN A 177 -12.92 4.15 32.79
CA ASN A 177 -13.02 5.62 32.85
C ASN A 177 -11.86 6.41 32.21
N ASN A 178 -11.01 5.82 31.38
CA ASN A 178 -9.77 6.45 30.89
C ASN A 178 -9.63 6.46 29.36
N ASN A 179 -10.67 6.73 28.58
CA ASN A 179 -10.57 6.96 27.12
C ASN A 179 -9.66 5.99 26.33
N ASN A 180 -9.27 4.86 26.98
CA ASN A 180 -8.24 3.92 26.51
C ASN A 180 -8.82 2.78 25.66
N GLY A 181 -10.13 2.83 25.36
CA GLY A 181 -10.82 1.83 24.54
C GLY A 181 -11.02 0.47 25.21
N ILE A 182 -10.64 0.31 26.48
CA ILE A 182 -10.87 -0.91 27.26
C ILE A 182 -12.35 -0.96 27.64
N VAL A 183 -12.96 -2.07 27.34
CA VAL A 183 -14.37 -2.34 27.61
C VAL A 183 -14.48 -3.68 28.33
N THR A 184 -15.18 -3.69 29.45
CA THR A 184 -15.53 -4.94 30.14
C THR A 184 -16.90 -5.44 29.65
N VAL A 185 -16.98 -6.73 29.38
CA VAL A 185 -18.20 -7.40 28.94
C VAL A 185 -18.90 -7.97 30.17
N ASN A 186 -20.18 -7.69 30.36
CA ASN A 186 -20.92 -8.11 31.56
C ASN A 186 -22.14 -8.99 31.18
N PHE A 187 -22.04 -10.28 31.45
CA PHE A 187 -23.12 -11.24 31.27
C PHE A 187 -24.09 -11.36 32.47
N SER A 188 -23.78 -10.68 33.60
CA SER A 188 -24.56 -10.77 34.82
C SER A 188 -25.81 -9.87 34.81
N VAL A 189 -25.88 -8.94 33.85
CA VAL A 189 -27.05 -8.07 33.67
C VAL A 189 -28.16 -8.86 32.97
N ALA A 190 -29.43 -8.61 33.35
CA ALA A 190 -30.58 -9.25 32.72
C ALA A 190 -30.56 -8.93 31.20
N ASP A 191 -30.88 -9.95 30.40
CA ASP A 191 -30.93 -9.91 28.92
C ASP A 191 -29.59 -9.58 28.23
N ALA A 192 -28.51 -9.20 28.98
CA ALA A 192 -27.23 -8.85 28.41
C ALA A 192 -26.60 -9.96 27.54
N PRO A 193 -26.64 -11.25 27.91
CA PRO A 193 -26.05 -12.29 27.05
C PRO A 193 -26.71 -12.38 25.67
N ALA A 194 -28.06 -12.24 25.59
CA ALA A 194 -28.80 -12.26 24.33
C ALA A 194 -28.46 -11.02 23.46
N ASP A 195 -28.44 -9.84 24.08
CA ASP A 195 -28.07 -8.60 23.41
C ASP A 195 -26.63 -8.68 22.86
N ILE A 196 -25.68 -9.21 23.65
CA ILE A 196 -24.27 -9.33 23.25
C ILE A 196 -24.11 -10.27 22.07
N ILE A 197 -24.88 -11.34 21.93
CA ILE A 197 -24.86 -12.20 20.73
C ILE A 197 -25.16 -11.37 19.50
N GLY A 198 -26.24 -10.57 19.50
CA GLY A 198 -26.60 -9.70 18.39
C GLY A 198 -25.54 -8.62 18.10
N PHE A 199 -24.93 -8.05 19.15
CA PHE A 199 -23.87 -7.07 18.99
C PHE A 199 -22.60 -7.67 18.40
N MET A 200 -22.22 -8.89 18.80
CA MET A 200 -21.07 -9.58 18.21
C MET A 200 -21.31 -9.88 16.74
N ASP A 201 -22.51 -10.28 16.34
CA ASP A 201 -22.85 -10.51 14.92
C ASP A 201 -22.71 -9.23 14.09
N GLN A 202 -23.15 -8.08 14.62
CA GLN A 202 -22.98 -6.78 13.96
C GLN A 202 -21.49 -6.39 13.87
N MET A 203 -20.72 -6.56 14.95
CA MET A 203 -19.29 -6.24 14.97
C MET A 203 -18.50 -7.14 14.02
N ILE A 204 -18.79 -8.43 13.96
CA ILE A 204 -18.16 -9.38 13.03
C ILE A 204 -18.48 -8.96 11.59
N SER A 205 -19.75 -8.70 11.29
CA SER A 205 -20.17 -8.25 9.95
C SER A 205 -19.46 -6.97 9.52
N TYR A 206 -19.28 -6.02 10.45
CA TYR A 206 -18.54 -4.78 10.19
C TYR A 206 -17.06 -5.04 9.87
N VAL A 207 -16.38 -5.84 10.69
CA VAL A 207 -14.96 -6.18 10.49
C VAL A 207 -14.75 -6.95 9.17
N ASP A 208 -15.62 -7.92 8.88
CA ASP A 208 -15.55 -8.70 7.64
C ASP A 208 -15.84 -7.84 6.41
N GLY A 209 -16.75 -6.87 6.50
CA GLY A 209 -16.98 -5.86 5.47
C GLY A 209 -15.71 -5.05 5.19
N LYS A 210 -15.00 -4.60 6.23
CA LYS A 210 -13.73 -3.86 6.07
C LYS A 210 -12.60 -4.72 5.52
N ARG A 211 -12.55 -6.01 5.86
CA ARG A 211 -11.63 -6.97 5.24
C ARG A 211 -11.91 -7.13 3.75
N ALA A 212 -13.18 -7.22 3.36
CA ALA A 212 -13.56 -7.29 1.95
C ALA A 212 -13.14 -6.03 1.17
N ASP A 213 -13.29 -4.84 1.78
CA ASP A 213 -12.81 -3.58 1.20
C ASP A 213 -11.30 -3.61 0.98
N LEU A 214 -10.51 -4.11 1.95
CA LEU A 214 -9.05 -4.25 1.80
C LEU A 214 -8.67 -5.25 0.70
N GLY A 215 -9.38 -6.37 0.59
CA GLY A 215 -9.17 -7.33 -0.50
C GLY A 215 -9.45 -6.71 -1.87
N ALA A 216 -10.50 -5.89 -1.98
CA ALA A 216 -10.80 -5.15 -3.21
C ALA A 216 -9.67 -4.15 -3.57
N ILE A 217 -9.11 -3.46 -2.57
CA ILE A 217 -7.98 -2.53 -2.78
C ILE A 217 -6.72 -3.29 -3.23
N GLN A 218 -6.40 -4.44 -2.64
CA GLN A 218 -5.27 -5.27 -3.06
C GLN A 218 -5.41 -5.66 -4.54
N ASN A 219 -6.58 -6.16 -4.96
CA ASN A 219 -6.85 -6.49 -6.35
C ASN A 219 -6.71 -5.28 -7.30
N ARG A 220 -7.15 -4.09 -6.87
CA ARG A 220 -7.00 -2.85 -7.64
C ARG A 220 -5.53 -2.45 -7.79
N LEU A 221 -4.74 -2.55 -6.71
CA LEU A 221 -3.30 -2.25 -6.72
C LEU A 221 -2.54 -3.22 -7.63
N GLU A 222 -2.84 -4.53 -7.55
CA GLU A 222 -2.25 -5.53 -8.45
C GLU A 222 -2.59 -5.27 -9.93
N SER A 223 -3.84 -4.91 -10.22
CA SER A 223 -4.25 -4.55 -11.58
C SER A 223 -3.51 -3.31 -12.08
N SER A 224 -3.31 -2.32 -11.19
CA SER A 224 -2.54 -1.11 -11.50
C SER A 224 -1.08 -1.46 -11.81
N ILE A 225 -0.43 -2.31 -11.00
CA ILE A 225 0.96 -2.76 -11.22
C ILE A 225 1.08 -3.44 -12.60
N ARG A 226 0.17 -4.37 -12.95
CA ARG A 226 0.19 -5.04 -14.25
C ARG A 226 0.05 -4.06 -15.41
N ASN A 227 -0.89 -3.12 -15.30
CA ASN A 227 -1.10 -2.09 -16.33
C ASN A 227 0.13 -1.20 -16.48
N GLN A 228 0.65 -0.67 -15.39
CA GLN A 228 1.81 0.22 -15.40
C GLN A 228 3.09 -0.46 -15.89
N SER A 229 3.28 -1.73 -15.58
CA SER A 229 4.40 -2.51 -16.10
C SER A 229 4.34 -2.63 -17.64
N ASN A 230 3.13 -2.86 -18.19
CA ASN A 230 2.94 -2.89 -19.65
C ASN A 230 3.19 -1.50 -20.27
N VAL A 231 2.68 -0.43 -19.65
CA VAL A 231 2.91 0.95 -20.12
C VAL A 231 4.40 1.29 -20.09
N ALA A 232 5.08 0.99 -18.98
CA ALA A 232 6.53 1.22 -18.82
C ALA A 232 7.34 0.47 -19.87
N ALA A 233 6.97 -0.78 -20.19
CA ALA A 233 7.62 -1.56 -21.25
C ALA A 233 7.42 -0.93 -22.64
N ASN A 234 6.20 -0.50 -22.96
CA ASN A 234 5.91 0.16 -24.24
C ASN A 234 6.61 1.52 -24.36
N GLU A 235 6.69 2.30 -23.28
CA GLU A 235 7.41 3.57 -23.26
C GLU A 235 8.94 3.35 -23.38
N ALA A 236 9.47 2.28 -22.76
CA ALA A 236 10.86 1.91 -22.92
C ALA A 236 11.20 1.50 -24.36
N ASP A 237 10.33 0.74 -25.02
CA ASP A 237 10.50 0.41 -26.45
C ASP A 237 10.43 1.66 -27.33
N ALA A 238 9.45 2.54 -27.08
CA ALA A 238 9.34 3.81 -27.80
C ALA A 238 10.61 4.68 -27.62
N ARG A 239 11.14 4.77 -26.39
CA ARG A 239 12.37 5.49 -26.09
C ARG A 239 13.57 4.87 -26.83
N SER A 240 13.66 3.53 -26.84
CA SER A 240 14.72 2.80 -27.55
C SER A 240 14.72 3.11 -29.04
N ARG A 241 13.54 3.08 -29.68
CA ARG A 241 13.40 3.42 -31.10
C ARG A 241 13.84 4.86 -31.45
N ILE A 242 13.71 5.79 -30.52
CA ILE A 242 14.14 7.18 -30.72
C ILE A 242 15.65 7.33 -30.51
N ARG A 243 16.17 6.76 -29.42
CA ARG A 243 17.51 7.06 -28.91
C ARG A 243 18.58 6.04 -29.30
N ASP A 244 18.20 4.75 -29.43
CA ASP A 244 19.16 3.68 -29.65
C ASP A 244 19.45 3.51 -31.13
N ALA A 245 20.68 3.04 -31.43
CA ALA A 245 21.12 2.67 -32.76
C ALA A 245 21.10 1.14 -32.88
N ASP A 246 20.82 0.65 -34.08
CA ASP A 246 21.02 -0.76 -34.39
C ASP A 246 22.53 -1.07 -34.38
N PHE A 247 22.95 -1.91 -33.47
CA PHE A 247 24.34 -2.28 -33.30
C PHE A 247 24.88 -3.03 -34.54
N ALA A 248 24.07 -3.81 -35.21
CA ALA A 248 24.48 -4.55 -36.40
C ALA A 248 24.75 -3.59 -37.59
N GLU A 249 23.86 -2.63 -37.80
CA GLU A 249 24.02 -1.61 -38.82
C GLU A 249 25.26 -0.71 -38.54
N GLU A 250 25.41 -0.25 -37.31
CA GLU A 250 26.51 0.63 -36.92
C GLU A 250 27.87 -0.07 -36.98
N SER A 251 27.93 -1.36 -36.61
CA SER A 251 29.20 -2.13 -36.76
C SER A 251 29.51 -2.46 -38.21
N ALA A 252 28.53 -2.66 -39.07
CA ALA A 252 28.74 -2.81 -40.51
C ALA A 252 29.25 -1.50 -41.12
N ASN A 253 28.67 -0.36 -40.75
CA ASN A 253 29.13 0.97 -41.17
C ASN A 253 30.56 1.27 -40.70
N LEU A 254 30.92 0.92 -39.45
CA LEU A 254 32.27 1.06 -38.92
C LEU A 254 33.25 0.21 -39.71
N SER A 255 32.94 -1.05 -40.00
CA SER A 255 33.76 -1.96 -40.79
C SER A 255 33.96 -1.42 -42.22
N GLN A 256 32.91 -0.92 -42.85
CA GLN A 256 32.97 -0.29 -44.18
C GLN A 256 33.87 0.93 -44.17
N GLN A 257 33.74 1.81 -43.17
CA GLN A 257 34.59 3.01 -43.04
C GLN A 257 36.07 2.65 -42.83
N SER A 258 36.33 1.62 -42.05
CA SER A 258 37.73 1.17 -41.83
C SER A 258 38.36 0.60 -43.12
N ILE A 259 37.59 -0.16 -43.90
CA ILE A 259 38.03 -0.67 -45.22
C ILE A 259 38.28 0.47 -46.20
N ILE A 260 37.36 1.45 -46.25
CA ILE A 260 37.51 2.64 -47.11
C ILE A 260 38.79 3.43 -46.71
N GLN A 261 39.05 3.63 -45.42
CA GLN A 261 40.23 4.30 -44.94
C GLN A 261 41.53 3.55 -45.37
N GLN A 262 41.56 2.22 -45.21
CA GLN A 262 42.70 1.40 -45.64
C GLN A 262 42.91 1.46 -47.15
N ALA A 263 41.83 1.36 -47.92
CA ALA A 263 41.89 1.46 -49.37
C ALA A 263 42.35 2.86 -49.82
N ALA A 264 41.80 3.92 -49.21
CA ALA A 264 42.22 5.30 -49.51
C ALA A 264 43.70 5.55 -49.20
N ALA A 265 44.18 5.05 -48.02
CA ALA A 265 45.60 5.16 -47.67
C ALA A 265 46.52 4.41 -48.68
N SER A 266 46.10 3.22 -49.10
CA SER A 266 46.82 2.42 -50.09
C SER A 266 46.85 3.12 -51.47
N MET A 267 45.68 3.64 -51.93
CA MET A 267 45.60 4.41 -53.17
C MET A 267 46.43 5.69 -53.12
N LEU A 268 46.47 6.37 -51.97
CA LEU A 268 47.30 7.59 -51.80
C LEU A 268 48.80 7.29 -51.87
N MET A 269 49.23 6.17 -51.27
CA MET A 269 50.62 5.69 -51.44
C MET A 269 50.91 5.36 -52.86
N GLN A 270 50.04 4.69 -53.58
CA GLN A 270 50.21 4.33 -55.00
C GLN A 270 50.21 5.60 -55.92
N ALA A 271 49.36 6.58 -55.62
CA ALA A 271 49.31 7.85 -56.35
C ALA A 271 50.57 8.64 -56.15
N ASN A 272 51.21 8.63 -54.98
CA ASN A 272 52.46 9.31 -54.69
C ASN A 272 53.66 8.61 -55.32
N THR A 273 53.60 7.33 -55.68
CA THR A 273 54.71 6.65 -56.37
C THR A 273 54.77 6.94 -57.91
N ARG A 274 53.59 7.29 -58.50
CA ARG A 274 53.52 7.62 -59.96
C ARG A 274 54.41 8.78 -60.40
N PRO A 275 54.42 9.92 -59.71
CA PRO A 275 55.35 11.01 -60.08
C PRO A 275 56.82 10.62 -59.98
N GLN A 276 57.18 9.73 -58.97
CA GLN A 276 58.54 9.25 -58.85
C GLN A 276 58.99 8.35 -60.00
N LEU A 277 58.10 7.49 -60.53
CA LEU A 277 58.30 6.71 -61.73
C LEU A 277 58.46 7.59 -62.98
N GLY A 278 57.65 8.69 -63.05
CA GLY A 278 57.81 9.68 -64.11
C GLY A 278 59.17 10.39 -64.06
N LEU A 279 59.67 10.71 -62.88
CA LEU A 279 60.97 11.32 -62.69
C LEU A 279 62.13 10.36 -63.05
N SER A 280 61.97 9.06 -62.75
CA SER A 280 62.95 8.03 -63.08
C SER A 280 63.02 7.69 -64.56
N LEU A 281 62.03 8.07 -65.36
CA LEU A 281 62.01 7.92 -66.80
C LEU A 281 62.56 9.16 -67.54
N LEU A 282 62.71 10.29 -66.87
CA LEU A 282 63.25 11.55 -67.43
C LEU A 282 64.69 11.82 -67.05
N GLY A 283 65.30 11.09 -66.18
CA GLY A 283 66.67 11.11 -65.78
C GLY A 283 67.38 9.81 -66.07
#